data_0eaf03a85e5fab8b6afa865e541ab20d
#
_entry.id   0eaf03a85e5fab8b6afa865e541ab20d
#
_cell.length_a   1.000
_cell.length_b   1.000
_cell.length_c   1.000
_cell.angle_alpha   90.00
_cell.angle_beta   90.00
_cell.angle_gamma   90.00
#
_symmetry.space_group_name_H-M   'P 1'
#
loop_
_entity.id
_entity.type
_entity.pdbx_description
1 polymer ?
#
loop_
_entity_poly.entity_id
_entity_poly.type
_entity_poly.pdbx_seq_one_letter_code
_entity_poly.pdbx_strand_id
1 'polypeptide(L)'
;MESLRALSIEEVYELGDAILTGDMAEVKKELGDLLMHIVFYAQIGSEKGAFDITDVLNSICEKLKYRHPHIYGGVKVDSAEEVLQNWEQLKLKEKGRKHRVLEGVPVSLPALVKAYRIQDKARGCLLYTSPSPRDA
;
A
#
# COMPACT_ATOMS: atom_id res chain seq x y z
N MET A 1 3.69 21.41 0.83
CA MET A 1 3.84 19.95 0.75
C MET A 1 5.21 19.47 1.22
N GLU A 2 6.32 20.02 0.72
CA GLU A 2 7.67 19.56 1.10
C GLU A 2 7.96 19.68 2.59
N SER A 3 7.56 20.78 3.22
CA SER A 3 7.74 21.01 4.67
C SER A 3 7.04 19.99 5.56
N LEU A 4 5.89 19.47 5.13
CA LEU A 4 5.15 18.43 5.86
C LEU A 4 5.70 17.02 5.64
N ARG A 5 6.53 16.82 4.61
CA ARG A 5 7.00 15.48 4.22
C ARG A 5 7.80 14.80 5.34
N ALA A 6 8.71 15.53 5.97
CA ALA A 6 9.54 14.99 7.04
C ALA A 6 8.68 14.60 8.26
N LEU A 7 7.76 15.47 8.66
CA LEU A 7 6.83 15.21 9.75
C LEU A 7 5.94 13.98 9.47
N SER A 8 5.40 13.86 8.26
CA SER A 8 4.59 12.68 7.91
C SER A 8 5.38 11.36 7.95
N ILE A 9 6.68 11.39 7.67
CA ILE A 9 7.56 10.23 7.82
C ILE A 9 7.77 9.90 9.29
N GLU A 10 7.96 10.91 10.14
CA GLU A 10 8.10 10.79 11.60
C GLU A 10 6.87 10.10 12.19
N GLU A 11 5.65 10.58 11.91
CA GLU A 11 4.41 9.95 12.36
C GLU A 11 4.27 8.48 11.95
N VAL A 12 4.74 8.12 10.74
CA VAL A 12 4.73 6.71 10.30
C VAL A 12 5.67 5.86 11.16
N TYR A 13 6.82 6.39 11.57
CA TYR A 13 7.76 5.68 12.46
C TYR A 13 7.21 5.59 13.89
N GLU A 14 6.62 6.66 14.42
CA GLU A 14 5.97 6.67 15.74
C GLU A 14 4.82 5.65 15.81
N LEU A 15 3.99 5.60 14.77
CA LEU A 15 2.99 4.54 14.62
C LEU A 15 3.64 3.14 14.61
N GLY A 16 4.76 2.98 13.90
CA GLY A 16 5.50 1.71 13.88
C GLY A 16 5.96 1.28 15.26
N ASP A 17 6.52 2.19 16.04
CA ASP A 17 6.99 1.94 17.41
C ASP A 17 5.82 1.63 18.35
N ALA A 18 4.72 2.37 18.26
CA ALA A 18 3.50 2.11 19.01
C ALA A 18 2.91 0.70 18.73
N ILE A 19 2.96 0.26 17.47
CA ILE A 19 2.54 -1.11 17.11
C ILE A 19 3.47 -2.16 17.73
N LEU A 20 4.79 -1.94 17.68
CA LEU A 20 5.77 -2.88 18.24
C LEU A 20 5.68 -3.01 19.76
N THR A 21 5.36 -1.93 20.46
CA THR A 21 5.14 -1.93 21.92
C THR A 21 3.78 -2.48 22.31
N GLY A 22 2.84 -2.58 21.37
CA GLY A 22 1.47 -3.03 21.62
C GLY A 22 0.59 -2.00 22.34
N ASP A 23 1.01 -0.73 22.39
CA ASP A 23 0.25 0.34 23.03
C ASP A 23 -0.85 0.86 22.10
N MET A 24 -2.06 0.35 22.32
CA MET A 24 -3.22 0.72 21.50
C MET A 24 -3.68 2.17 21.70
N ALA A 25 -3.33 2.81 22.81
CA ALA A 25 -3.63 4.23 23.04
C ALA A 25 -2.72 5.11 22.17
N GLU A 26 -1.43 4.80 22.13
CA GLU A 26 -0.49 5.46 21.23
C GLU A 26 -0.80 5.16 19.76
N VAL A 27 -1.09 3.91 19.39
CA VAL A 27 -1.51 3.56 18.02
C VAL A 27 -2.69 4.42 17.55
N LYS A 28 -3.70 4.62 18.42
CA LYS A 28 -4.85 5.47 18.10
C LYS A 28 -4.42 6.94 17.88
N LYS A 29 -3.51 7.44 18.70
CA LYS A 29 -2.99 8.81 18.61
C LYS A 29 -2.25 9.01 17.30
N GLU A 30 -1.28 8.15 16.99
CA GLU A 30 -0.46 8.25 15.78
C GLU A 30 -1.28 8.08 14.48
N LEU A 31 -2.33 7.26 14.50
CA LEU A 31 -3.30 7.21 13.40
C LEU A 31 -4.04 8.54 13.21
N GLY A 32 -4.33 9.26 14.31
CA GLY A 32 -4.94 10.60 14.25
C GLY A 32 -4.00 11.63 13.61
N ASP A 33 -2.72 11.60 13.96
CA ASP A 33 -1.71 12.51 13.45
C ASP A 33 -1.45 12.26 11.96
N LEU A 34 -1.38 11.00 11.53
CA LEU A 34 -1.33 10.64 10.11
C LEU A 34 -2.57 11.09 9.34
N LEU A 35 -3.76 10.93 9.92
CA LEU A 35 -5.01 11.39 9.30
C LEU A 35 -5.01 12.91 9.14
N MET A 36 -4.54 13.65 10.13
CA MET A 36 -4.38 15.11 10.08
C MET A 36 -3.47 15.50 8.90
N HIS A 37 -2.33 14.83 8.71
CA HIS A 37 -1.43 15.08 7.60
C HIS A 37 -2.09 14.79 6.24
N ILE A 38 -2.91 13.74 6.14
CA ILE A 38 -3.67 13.44 4.92
C ILE A 38 -4.62 14.60 4.58
N VAL A 39 -5.34 15.14 5.58
CA VAL A 39 -6.23 16.29 5.40
C VAL A 39 -5.45 17.53 4.97
N PHE A 40 -4.30 17.81 5.58
CA PHE A 40 -3.45 18.93 5.17
C PHE A 40 -2.96 18.80 3.73
N TYR A 41 -2.51 17.62 3.31
CA TYR A 41 -2.12 17.41 1.90
C TYR A 41 -3.29 17.60 0.94
N ALA A 42 -4.49 17.14 1.31
CA ALA A 42 -5.69 17.32 0.51
C ALA A 42 -6.09 18.81 0.42
N GLN A 43 -5.99 19.56 1.52
CA GLN A 43 -6.22 21.01 1.53
C GLN A 43 -5.24 21.74 0.60
N ILE A 44 -3.94 21.45 0.71
CA ILE A 44 -2.92 22.05 -0.17
C ILE A 44 -3.16 21.65 -1.63
N GLY A 45 -3.64 20.44 -1.88
CA GLY A 45 -4.03 19.96 -3.22
C GLY A 45 -5.18 20.78 -3.79
N SER A 46 -6.19 21.04 -2.97
CA SER A 46 -7.37 21.85 -3.30
C SER A 46 -7.01 23.31 -3.60
N GLU A 47 -6.16 23.92 -2.79
CA GLU A 47 -5.65 25.30 -3.03
C GLU A 47 -4.88 25.42 -4.35
N LYS A 48 -4.27 24.34 -4.82
CA LYS A 48 -3.58 24.27 -6.11
C LYS A 48 -4.51 23.90 -7.28
N GLY A 49 -5.80 23.65 -7.01
CA GLY A 49 -6.76 23.21 -8.01
C GLY A 49 -6.43 21.84 -8.61
N ALA A 50 -5.69 20.98 -7.89
CA ALA A 50 -5.24 19.68 -8.37
C ALA A 50 -6.16 18.52 -7.95
N PHE A 51 -6.53 18.46 -6.69
CA PHE A 51 -7.43 17.46 -6.10
C PHE A 51 -7.87 17.92 -4.71
N ASP A 52 -8.97 17.36 -4.20
CA ASP A 52 -9.45 17.55 -2.84
C ASP A 52 -9.52 16.23 -2.06
N ILE A 53 -10.03 16.28 -0.83
CA ILE A 53 -10.19 15.08 0.02
C ILE A 53 -11.19 14.10 -0.59
N THR A 54 -12.22 14.57 -1.30
CA THR A 54 -13.22 13.73 -1.96
C THR A 54 -12.57 12.91 -3.07
N ASP A 55 -11.68 13.53 -3.85
CA ASP A 55 -10.92 12.85 -4.91
C ASP A 55 -10.02 11.75 -4.33
N VAL A 56 -9.36 12.03 -3.20
CA VAL A 56 -8.51 11.04 -2.50
C VAL A 56 -9.36 9.85 -2.05
N LEU A 57 -10.51 10.10 -1.42
CA LEU A 57 -11.40 9.04 -0.93
C LEU A 57 -12.02 8.23 -2.08
N ASN A 58 -12.49 8.88 -3.12
CA ASN A 58 -13.04 8.20 -4.29
C ASN A 58 -11.99 7.32 -4.98
N SER A 59 -10.78 7.85 -5.15
CA SER A 59 -9.67 7.11 -5.77
C SER A 59 -9.32 5.82 -5.02
N ILE A 60 -9.27 5.86 -3.68
CA ILE A 60 -8.99 4.65 -2.89
C ILE A 60 -10.18 3.69 -2.93
N CYS A 61 -11.42 4.16 -2.88
CA CYS A 61 -12.61 3.33 -2.98
C CYS A 61 -12.67 2.58 -4.31
N GLU A 62 -12.47 3.26 -5.42
CA GLU A 62 -12.45 2.64 -6.76
C GLU A 62 -11.33 1.60 -6.88
N LYS A 63 -10.14 1.92 -6.38
CA LYS A 63 -9.02 0.98 -6.34
C LYS A 63 -9.36 -0.28 -5.54
N LEU A 64 -9.98 -0.13 -4.37
CA LEU A 64 -10.36 -1.27 -3.52
C LEU A 64 -11.44 -2.13 -4.19
N LYS A 65 -12.46 -1.53 -4.79
CA LYS A 65 -13.50 -2.26 -5.54
C LYS A 65 -12.87 -3.06 -6.69
N TYR A 66 -12.00 -2.44 -7.47
CA TYR A 66 -11.33 -3.10 -8.59
C TYR A 66 -10.46 -4.27 -8.15
N ARG A 67 -9.72 -4.13 -7.04
CA ARG A 67 -8.79 -5.15 -6.53
C ARG A 67 -9.45 -6.28 -5.74
N HIS A 68 -10.72 -6.12 -5.35
CA HIS A 68 -11.47 -7.10 -4.58
C HIS A 68 -12.74 -7.55 -5.31
N PRO A 69 -12.62 -8.12 -6.55
CA PRO A 69 -13.78 -8.52 -7.34
C PRO A 69 -14.56 -9.68 -6.69
N HIS A 70 -13.95 -10.42 -5.76
CA HIS A 70 -14.61 -11.44 -4.96
C HIS A 70 -15.59 -10.86 -3.93
N ILE A 71 -15.47 -9.58 -3.58
CA ILE A 71 -16.40 -8.87 -2.68
C ILE A 71 -17.43 -8.08 -3.49
N TYR A 72 -16.98 -7.36 -4.51
CA TYR A 72 -17.81 -6.37 -5.22
C TYR A 72 -18.18 -6.78 -6.64
N GLY A 73 -17.54 -7.82 -7.22
CA GLY A 73 -17.69 -8.22 -8.63
C GLY A 73 -18.23 -9.63 -8.86
N GLY A 74 -18.67 -10.35 -7.81
CA GLY A 74 -19.25 -11.70 -7.96
C GLY A 74 -18.26 -12.80 -8.35
N VAL A 75 -16.96 -12.55 -8.34
CA VAL A 75 -15.93 -13.56 -8.55
C VAL A 75 -15.87 -14.45 -7.32
N LYS A 76 -16.07 -15.76 -7.49
CA LYS A 76 -15.90 -16.73 -6.39
C LYS A 76 -14.41 -17.05 -6.24
N VAL A 77 -13.96 -17.09 -5.01
CA VAL A 77 -12.61 -17.52 -4.61
C VAL A 77 -12.73 -18.51 -3.47
N ASP A 78 -11.96 -19.58 -3.53
CA ASP A 78 -12.06 -20.69 -2.59
C ASP A 78 -10.97 -20.63 -1.50
N SER A 79 -9.97 -19.77 -1.64
CA SER A 79 -8.88 -19.61 -0.68
C SER A 79 -8.33 -18.19 -0.58
N ALA A 80 -7.65 -17.90 0.54
CA ALA A 80 -6.96 -16.63 0.75
C ALA A 80 -5.79 -16.45 -0.24
N GLU A 81 -5.14 -17.55 -0.64
CA GLU A 81 -4.08 -17.57 -1.64
C GLU A 81 -4.60 -17.10 -3.00
N GLU A 82 -5.78 -17.55 -3.40
CA GLU A 82 -6.43 -17.14 -4.66
C GLU A 82 -6.80 -15.66 -4.65
N VAL A 83 -7.26 -15.14 -3.53
CA VAL A 83 -7.51 -13.70 -3.34
C VAL A 83 -6.23 -12.90 -3.56
N LEU A 84 -5.13 -13.32 -2.95
CA LEU A 84 -3.82 -12.66 -3.07
C LEU A 84 -3.30 -12.70 -4.51
N GLN A 85 -3.45 -13.85 -5.17
CA GLN A 85 -3.07 -14.02 -6.58
C GLN A 85 -3.84 -13.09 -7.49
N ASN A 86 -5.16 -13.08 -7.38
CA ASN A 86 -6.02 -12.20 -8.18
C ASN A 86 -5.67 -10.73 -7.95
N TRP A 87 -5.41 -10.34 -6.71
CA TRP A 87 -5.02 -8.98 -6.35
C TRP A 87 -3.70 -8.55 -7.00
N GLU A 88 -2.67 -9.40 -7.00
CA GLU A 88 -1.40 -9.12 -7.67
C GLU A 88 -1.56 -9.04 -9.19
N GLN A 89 -2.36 -9.93 -9.81
CA GLN A 89 -2.64 -9.87 -11.24
C GLN A 89 -3.39 -8.60 -11.65
N LEU A 90 -4.39 -8.20 -10.88
CA LEU A 90 -5.14 -6.98 -11.12
C LEU A 90 -4.26 -5.74 -10.98
N LYS A 91 -3.38 -5.73 -10.00
CA LYS A 91 -2.40 -4.67 -9.78
C LYS A 91 -1.39 -4.54 -10.95
N LEU A 92 -1.03 -5.63 -11.60
CA LEU A 92 -0.20 -5.61 -12.81
C LEU A 92 -0.97 -5.04 -14.00
N LYS A 93 -2.27 -5.34 -14.14
CA LYS A 93 -3.12 -4.85 -15.23
C LYS A 93 -3.43 -3.35 -15.13
N GLU A 94 -3.60 -2.80 -13.91
CA GLU A 94 -3.89 -1.38 -13.70
C GLU A 94 -2.87 -0.42 -14.36
N LYS A 95 -1.64 -0.84 -14.47
CA LYS A 95 -0.54 0.04 -14.88
C LYS A 95 -0.20 0.01 -16.37
N GLY A 96 -0.88 -0.81 -17.19
CA GLY A 96 -0.84 -0.76 -18.66
C GLY A 96 0.54 -0.86 -19.33
N ARG A 97 1.61 -1.13 -18.58
CA ARG A 97 2.99 -1.26 -19.07
C ARG A 97 3.61 -2.56 -18.59
N LYS A 98 4.58 -3.09 -19.35
CA LYS A 98 5.45 -4.19 -18.90
C LYS A 98 6.14 -3.78 -17.60
N HIS A 99 5.52 -4.08 -16.46
CA HIS A 99 6.06 -3.75 -15.15
C HIS A 99 7.27 -4.64 -14.88
N ARG A 100 8.40 -4.02 -14.62
CA ARG A 100 9.49 -4.73 -13.94
C ARG A 100 9.01 -5.03 -12.53
N VAL A 101 9.20 -6.26 -12.08
CA VAL A 101 8.75 -6.78 -10.76
C VAL A 101 9.08 -5.85 -9.60
N LEU A 102 10.26 -5.22 -9.66
CA LEU A 102 10.76 -4.32 -8.62
C LEU A 102 10.31 -2.86 -8.79
N GLU A 103 9.61 -2.55 -9.88
CA GLU A 103 9.10 -1.20 -10.13
C GLU A 103 8.02 -0.84 -9.09
N GLY A 104 8.06 0.39 -8.58
CA GLY A 104 7.13 0.85 -7.54
C GLY A 104 7.60 0.58 -6.10
N VAL A 105 8.86 0.15 -5.90
CA VAL A 105 9.51 0.25 -4.59
C VAL A 105 10.10 1.66 -4.48
N PRO A 106 9.64 2.49 -3.51
CA PRO A 106 10.15 3.84 -3.37
C PRO A 106 11.65 3.88 -3.15
N VAL A 107 12.35 4.75 -3.90
CA VAL A 107 13.82 4.89 -3.81
C VAL A 107 14.26 5.36 -2.42
N SER A 108 13.43 6.18 -1.78
CA SER A 108 13.68 6.81 -0.48
C SER A 108 13.37 5.92 0.73
N LEU A 109 12.92 4.67 0.54
CA LEU A 109 12.71 3.76 1.66
C LEU A 109 14.03 3.48 2.38
N PRO A 110 14.02 3.37 3.74
CA PRO A 110 15.14 2.88 4.50
C PRO A 110 15.63 1.53 3.98
N ALA A 111 16.94 1.29 4.02
CA ALA A 111 17.59 0.16 3.34
C ALA A 111 16.97 -1.21 3.71
N LEU A 112 16.71 -1.45 5.01
CA LEU A 112 16.13 -2.71 5.48
C LEU A 112 14.68 -2.90 5.02
N VAL A 113 13.86 -1.86 5.12
CA VAL A 113 12.46 -1.87 4.65
C VAL A 113 12.43 -2.09 3.13
N LYS A 114 13.34 -1.45 2.42
CA LYS A 114 13.49 -1.60 0.96
C LYS A 114 13.89 -3.02 0.58
N ALA A 115 14.87 -3.61 1.29
CA ALA A 115 15.32 -4.98 1.07
C ALA A 115 14.17 -5.97 1.32
N TYR A 116 13.47 -5.83 2.44
CA TYR A 116 12.29 -6.65 2.74
C TYR A 116 11.23 -6.55 1.64
N ARG A 117 10.93 -5.33 1.19
CA ARG A 117 9.91 -5.10 0.15
C ARG A 117 10.32 -5.66 -1.22
N ILE A 118 11.61 -5.62 -1.55
CA ILE A 118 12.15 -6.23 -2.77
C ILE A 118 12.03 -7.76 -2.69
N GLN A 119 12.39 -8.37 -1.57
CA GLN A 119 12.26 -9.82 -1.36
C GLN A 119 10.80 -10.29 -1.44
N ASP A 120 9.89 -9.55 -0.81
CA ASP A 120 8.45 -9.84 -0.83
C ASP A 120 7.89 -9.83 -2.26
N LYS A 121 8.24 -8.80 -3.04
CA LYS A 121 7.86 -8.72 -4.45
C LYS A 121 8.48 -9.83 -5.31
N ALA A 122 9.75 -10.16 -5.07
CA ALA A 122 10.42 -11.23 -5.79
C ALA A 122 9.81 -12.59 -5.47
N ARG A 123 9.48 -12.85 -4.19
CA ARG A 123 8.78 -14.07 -3.75
C ARG A 123 7.43 -14.21 -4.44
N GLY A 124 6.63 -13.15 -4.49
CA GLY A 124 5.34 -13.15 -5.18
C GLY A 124 5.45 -13.50 -6.66
N CYS A 125 6.56 -13.13 -7.33
CA CYS A 125 6.80 -13.49 -8.74
C CYS A 125 7.36 -14.91 -8.91
N LEU A 126 8.21 -15.39 -8.00
CA LEU A 126 8.82 -16.71 -8.07
C LEU A 126 7.82 -17.83 -7.77
N LEU A 127 6.83 -17.59 -6.94
CA LEU A 127 5.73 -18.53 -6.68
C LEU A 127 4.88 -18.81 -7.93
N TYR A 128 4.95 -17.94 -8.96
CA TYR A 128 4.26 -18.14 -10.23
C TYR A 128 5.09 -18.87 -11.31
N THR A 129 6.40 -19.05 -11.09
CA THR A 129 7.30 -19.54 -12.16
C THR A 129 7.97 -20.88 -11.89
N SER A 130 7.96 -21.39 -10.64
CA SER A 130 8.50 -22.73 -10.31
C SER A 130 8.05 -23.19 -8.93
N PRO A 131 7.67 -24.47 -8.75
CA PRO A 131 7.57 -25.06 -7.44
C PRO A 131 8.94 -25.02 -6.77
N SER A 132 8.98 -24.62 -5.50
CA SER A 132 10.20 -24.65 -4.71
C SER A 132 10.74 -26.08 -4.63
N PRO A 133 12.07 -26.29 -4.73
CA PRO A 133 12.67 -27.62 -4.49
C PRO A 133 12.41 -28.20 -3.10
N ARG A 134 11.77 -27.45 -2.19
CA ARG A 134 11.37 -27.91 -0.85
C ARG A 134 9.96 -28.50 -0.79
N ASP A 135 9.21 -28.43 -1.90
CA ASP A 135 7.84 -28.97 -2.00
C ASP A 135 7.82 -30.29 -2.80
N ALA A 136 9.01 -30.85 -3.05
CA ALA A 136 9.21 -32.15 -3.69
C ALA A 136 9.55 -33.24 -2.66
#